data_5e0f2d83d90a1bf8cdf1813ed689f17f
#
_entry.id   5e0f2d83d90a1bf8cdf1813ed689f17f
#
_cell.length_a   1.000
_cell.length_b   1.000
_cell.length_c   1.000
_cell.angle_alpha   90.00
_cell.angle_beta   90.00
_cell.angle_gamma   90.00
#
_symmetry.space_group_name_H-M   'P 1'
#
loop_
_entity.id
_entity.type
_entity.pdbx_description
1 polymer ?
#
loop_
_entity_poly.entity_id
_entity_poly.type
_entity_poly.pdbx_seq_one_letter_code
_entity_poly.pdbx_strand_id
1 'polypeptide(L)'
;MLTKLKKIDYTIVFILLLLMGISIAVLYSATSNTQFHGYHLRMIVYYVLGFAAFFAVSMIDYRLFVKYAIYIYLFGVALLVVVMFVGSTLNNATGWLKLPGGLSIQPAELFKLLLILFLAFMLLRKRKPRLLFWRDVLPIMLLTFLPFMIVMAQNDLGNALSYLVILAGMLWIGNIKYMHALIALAVFAGSVIGGITAYKVYHDQVYAFFAEIGREHWISRIDPWLMPEKASQDASYHTRNAKLAIASGGMTGEGYLQGETVQSERVPLTYSDSIFVVIAEEFGFLGSSVLLLLYFVLIHRLILISLECRDRSGPLIIVGVVAMFLYQIFENIGMFIGLMPLTGITLPFISYGGTSLLINMACIGMAMSIRIHGHEVDEEQQVQTSHYTKLKAQS
;
A
#
# COMPACT_ATOMS: atom_id res chain seq x y z
N MET A 1 -12.83 -27.73 6.47
CA MET A 1 -13.19 -26.38 5.97
C MET A 1 -13.97 -25.57 7.01
N LEU A 2 -15.05 -26.07 7.59
CA LEU A 2 -15.84 -25.36 8.62
C LEU A 2 -15.08 -24.97 9.87
N THR A 3 -14.13 -25.77 10.33
CA THR A 3 -13.26 -25.46 11.48
C THR A 3 -12.31 -24.30 11.21
N LYS A 4 -11.80 -24.15 9.98
CA LYS A 4 -10.96 -23.03 9.57
C LYS A 4 -11.75 -21.72 9.50
N LEU A 5 -13.02 -21.77 9.07
CA LEU A 5 -13.90 -20.59 9.03
C LEU A 5 -14.18 -20.01 10.44
N LYS A 6 -14.23 -20.86 11.47
CA LYS A 6 -14.38 -20.40 12.87
C LYS A 6 -13.18 -19.64 13.41
N LYS A 7 -11.97 -19.80 12.81
CA LYS A 7 -10.75 -19.10 13.20
C LYS A 7 -10.63 -17.70 12.53
N ILE A 8 -11.56 -17.31 11.64
CA ILE A 8 -11.56 -16.00 10.98
C ILE A 8 -11.82 -14.90 12.00
N ASP A 9 -11.10 -13.78 11.84
CA ASP A 9 -11.34 -12.56 12.64
C ASP A 9 -12.54 -11.79 12.09
N TYR A 10 -13.70 -11.97 12.73
CA TYR A 10 -14.92 -11.28 12.32
C TYR A 10 -14.83 -9.75 12.46
N THR A 11 -13.96 -9.23 13.35
CA THR A 11 -13.73 -7.79 13.47
C THR A 11 -13.12 -7.22 12.20
N ILE A 12 -12.12 -7.91 11.62
CA ILE A 12 -11.51 -7.51 10.35
C ILE A 12 -12.56 -7.54 9.22
N VAL A 13 -13.34 -8.63 9.13
CA VAL A 13 -14.40 -8.75 8.11
C VAL A 13 -15.41 -7.61 8.25
N PHE A 14 -15.83 -7.30 9.47
CA PHE A 14 -16.77 -6.21 9.74
C PHE A 14 -16.19 -4.84 9.33
N ILE A 15 -14.92 -4.56 9.65
CA ILE A 15 -14.25 -3.33 9.22
C ILE A 15 -14.19 -3.25 7.68
N LEU A 16 -13.84 -4.34 6.99
CA LEU A 16 -13.82 -4.37 5.53
C LEU A 16 -15.19 -4.10 4.92
N LEU A 17 -16.27 -4.59 5.53
CA LEU A 17 -17.65 -4.30 5.10
C LEU A 17 -18.01 -2.82 5.35
N LEU A 18 -17.59 -2.23 6.47
CA LEU A 18 -17.79 -0.80 6.71
C LEU A 18 -17.02 0.06 5.69
N LEU A 19 -15.74 -0.27 5.44
CA LEU A 19 -14.94 0.42 4.42
C LEU A 19 -15.54 0.28 3.02
N MET A 20 -16.10 -0.90 2.69
CA MET A 20 -16.86 -1.10 1.45
C MET A 20 -18.06 -0.16 1.36
N GLY A 21 -18.87 -0.07 2.42
CA GLY A 21 -20.03 0.83 2.47
C GLY A 21 -19.63 2.29 2.27
N ILE A 22 -18.59 2.75 2.97
CA ILE A 22 -18.04 4.11 2.82
C ILE A 22 -17.54 4.32 1.40
N SER A 23 -16.75 3.39 0.85
CA SER A 23 -16.21 3.49 -0.51
C SER A 23 -17.32 3.64 -1.55
N ILE A 24 -18.36 2.80 -1.49
CA ILE A 24 -19.47 2.84 -2.45
C ILE A 24 -20.23 4.17 -2.34
N ALA A 25 -20.52 4.65 -1.13
CA ALA A 25 -21.23 5.91 -0.90
C ALA A 25 -20.42 7.11 -1.40
N VAL A 26 -19.13 7.18 -1.03
CA VAL A 26 -18.24 8.28 -1.44
C VAL A 26 -17.98 8.27 -2.96
N LEU A 27 -17.80 7.08 -3.57
CA LEU A 27 -17.66 6.97 -5.02
C LEU A 27 -18.92 7.36 -5.75
N TYR A 28 -20.10 7.04 -5.22
CA TYR A 28 -21.36 7.50 -5.81
C TYR A 28 -21.41 9.03 -5.79
N SER A 29 -21.08 9.68 -4.68
CA SER A 29 -21.00 11.14 -4.62
C SER A 29 -19.97 11.72 -5.59
N ALA A 30 -18.74 11.21 -5.57
CA ALA A 30 -17.65 11.68 -6.42
C ALA A 30 -17.89 11.53 -7.92
N THR A 31 -18.85 10.68 -8.33
CA THR A 31 -19.10 10.37 -9.75
C THR A 31 -20.51 10.67 -10.22
N SER A 32 -21.39 11.19 -9.34
CA SER A 32 -22.82 11.40 -9.63
C SER A 32 -23.06 12.33 -10.82
N ASN A 33 -22.28 13.41 -10.94
CA ASN A 33 -22.42 14.45 -11.98
C ASN A 33 -21.32 14.39 -13.05
N THR A 34 -20.54 13.31 -13.10
CA THR A 34 -19.39 13.19 -14.00
C THR A 34 -19.62 12.14 -15.10
N GLN A 35 -18.76 12.14 -16.12
CA GLN A 35 -18.71 11.08 -17.14
C GLN A 35 -18.37 9.68 -16.56
N PHE A 36 -17.93 9.60 -15.31
CA PHE A 36 -17.57 8.37 -14.59
C PHE A 36 -18.73 7.77 -13.80
N HIS A 37 -19.95 8.23 -14.07
CA HIS A 37 -21.16 7.66 -13.47
C HIS A 37 -21.19 6.13 -13.64
N GLY A 38 -21.45 5.40 -12.51
CA GLY A 38 -21.46 3.94 -12.50
C GLY A 38 -20.17 3.29 -11.98
N TYR A 39 -19.11 4.05 -11.66
CA TYR A 39 -17.89 3.48 -11.05
C TYR A 39 -18.16 2.86 -9.68
N HIS A 40 -19.11 3.37 -8.91
CA HIS A 40 -19.59 2.76 -7.67
C HIS A 40 -20.13 1.33 -7.87
N LEU A 41 -20.85 1.05 -9.00
CA LEU A 41 -21.32 -0.30 -9.33
C LEU A 41 -20.17 -1.23 -9.70
N ARG A 42 -19.18 -0.74 -10.47
CA ARG A 42 -17.97 -1.51 -10.76
C ARG A 42 -17.17 -1.80 -9.50
N MET A 43 -17.16 -0.87 -8.54
CA MET A 43 -16.48 -1.07 -7.26
C MET A 43 -17.13 -2.21 -6.46
N ILE A 44 -18.46 -2.38 -6.50
CA ILE A 44 -19.14 -3.54 -5.90
C ILE A 44 -18.61 -4.84 -6.50
N VAL A 45 -18.45 -4.92 -7.83
CA VAL A 45 -17.88 -6.09 -8.50
C VAL A 45 -16.45 -6.35 -8.03
N TYR A 46 -15.63 -5.30 -7.94
CA TYR A 46 -14.26 -5.44 -7.44
C TYR A 46 -14.22 -5.88 -5.96
N TYR A 47 -15.17 -5.46 -5.13
CA TYR A 47 -15.27 -5.96 -3.76
C TYR A 47 -15.67 -7.44 -3.69
N VAL A 48 -16.60 -7.88 -4.54
CA VAL A 48 -16.97 -9.31 -4.62
C VAL A 48 -15.74 -10.15 -5.00
N LEU A 49 -14.98 -9.71 -6.03
CA LEU A 49 -13.73 -10.35 -6.43
C LEU A 49 -12.66 -10.24 -5.32
N GLY A 50 -12.59 -9.11 -4.63
CA GLY A 50 -11.70 -8.88 -3.51
C GLY A 50 -11.98 -9.82 -2.33
N PHE A 51 -13.23 -9.98 -1.94
CA PHE A 51 -13.61 -10.97 -0.91
C PHE A 51 -13.32 -12.41 -1.36
N ALA A 52 -13.56 -12.74 -2.63
CA ALA A 52 -13.17 -14.04 -3.17
C ALA A 52 -11.64 -14.26 -3.04
N ALA A 53 -10.81 -13.26 -3.40
CA ALA A 53 -9.37 -13.31 -3.22
C ALA A 53 -8.97 -13.41 -1.73
N PHE A 54 -9.59 -12.63 -0.85
CA PHE A 54 -9.39 -12.69 0.59
C PHE A 54 -9.63 -14.11 1.13
N PHE A 55 -10.79 -14.72 0.83
CA PHE A 55 -11.11 -16.07 1.29
C PHE A 55 -10.20 -17.12 0.65
N ALA A 56 -9.90 -17.02 -0.65
CA ALA A 56 -9.01 -17.95 -1.33
C ALA A 56 -7.62 -17.95 -0.70
N VAL A 57 -7.01 -16.77 -0.49
CA VAL A 57 -5.70 -16.65 0.13
C VAL A 57 -5.72 -17.10 1.60
N SER A 58 -6.79 -16.80 2.36
CA SER A 58 -6.90 -17.19 3.76
C SER A 58 -6.96 -18.69 3.99
N MET A 59 -7.46 -19.47 3.01
CA MET A 59 -7.55 -20.94 3.10
C MET A 59 -6.24 -21.64 2.75
N ILE A 60 -5.34 -21.00 2.02
CA ILE A 60 -4.04 -21.52 1.64
C ILE A 60 -3.04 -21.25 2.77
N ASP A 61 -2.21 -22.22 3.13
CA ASP A 61 -1.17 -22.02 4.14
C ASP A 61 -0.12 -21.01 3.61
N TYR A 62 0.05 -19.90 4.33
CA TYR A 62 1.00 -18.83 3.99
C TYR A 62 2.45 -19.30 3.87
N ARG A 63 2.83 -20.40 4.54
CA ARG A 63 4.17 -21.01 4.46
C ARG A 63 4.49 -21.48 3.06
N LEU A 64 3.47 -21.90 2.30
CA LEU A 64 3.63 -22.31 0.90
C LEU A 64 4.11 -21.13 0.05
N PHE A 65 3.55 -19.93 0.25
CA PHE A 65 3.99 -18.74 -0.47
C PHE A 65 5.43 -18.35 -0.09
N VAL A 66 5.79 -18.46 1.17
CA VAL A 66 7.17 -18.21 1.64
C VAL A 66 8.14 -19.24 1.05
N LYS A 67 7.76 -20.52 0.97
CA LYS A 67 8.58 -21.59 0.37
C LYS A 67 8.93 -21.29 -1.09
N TYR A 68 7.99 -20.77 -1.86
CA TYR A 68 8.17 -20.44 -3.27
C TYR A 68 8.52 -18.97 -3.54
N ALA A 69 8.85 -18.20 -2.51
CA ALA A 69 9.01 -16.73 -2.59
C ALA A 69 10.05 -16.27 -3.62
N ILE A 70 11.13 -17.05 -3.85
CA ILE A 70 12.13 -16.71 -4.90
C ILE A 70 11.48 -16.74 -6.29
N TYR A 71 10.73 -17.78 -6.60
CA TYR A 71 10.07 -17.91 -7.92
C TYR A 71 9.00 -16.84 -8.09
N ILE A 72 8.27 -16.56 -7.02
CA ILE A 72 7.24 -15.50 -6.93
C ILE A 72 7.89 -14.12 -7.19
N TYR A 73 9.03 -13.85 -6.56
CA TYR A 73 9.79 -12.61 -6.76
C TYR A 73 10.29 -12.47 -8.20
N LEU A 74 10.92 -13.52 -8.76
CA LEU A 74 11.42 -13.50 -10.14
C LEU A 74 10.29 -13.32 -11.15
N PHE A 75 9.15 -13.98 -10.94
CA PHE A 75 7.95 -13.77 -11.73
C PHE A 75 7.47 -12.32 -11.66
N GLY A 76 7.43 -11.74 -10.47
CA GLY A 76 7.03 -10.34 -10.27
C GLY A 76 7.98 -9.36 -10.96
N VAL A 77 9.31 -9.57 -10.86
CA VAL A 77 10.30 -8.74 -11.58
C VAL A 77 10.12 -8.87 -13.09
N ALA A 78 9.95 -10.09 -13.61
CA ALA A 78 9.68 -10.31 -15.03
C ALA A 78 8.40 -9.56 -15.48
N LEU A 79 7.35 -9.58 -14.66
CA LEU A 79 6.10 -8.87 -14.95
C LEU A 79 6.31 -7.34 -14.98
N LEU A 80 7.11 -6.79 -14.04
CA LEU A 80 7.47 -5.38 -14.03
C LEU A 80 8.27 -4.98 -15.28
N VAL A 81 9.17 -5.84 -15.75
CA VAL A 81 9.92 -5.61 -16.99
C VAL A 81 9.02 -5.68 -18.21
N VAL A 82 8.15 -6.70 -18.30
CA VAL A 82 7.22 -6.86 -19.42
C VAL A 82 6.31 -5.65 -19.57
N VAL A 83 5.79 -5.10 -18.46
CA VAL A 83 4.89 -3.95 -18.53
C VAL A 83 5.57 -2.67 -19.05
N MET A 84 6.90 -2.54 -18.95
CA MET A 84 7.62 -1.42 -19.56
C MET A 84 7.52 -1.39 -21.08
N PHE A 85 7.36 -2.57 -21.71
CA PHE A 85 7.31 -2.70 -23.19
C PHE A 85 5.89 -2.80 -23.75
N VAL A 86 4.97 -3.38 -22.97
CA VAL A 86 3.59 -3.70 -23.44
C VAL A 86 2.54 -2.88 -22.68
N GLY A 87 2.93 -2.18 -21.62
CA GLY A 87 2.03 -1.46 -20.74
C GLY A 87 1.34 -0.27 -21.40
N SER A 88 0.09 -0.04 -21.01
CA SER A 88 -0.63 1.19 -21.35
C SER A 88 -0.29 2.33 -20.38
N THR A 89 -0.25 3.53 -20.91
CA THR A 89 0.00 4.75 -20.13
C THR A 89 -1.32 5.32 -19.64
N LEU A 90 -1.45 5.51 -18.32
CA LEU A 90 -2.55 6.22 -17.67
C LEU A 90 -1.94 7.29 -16.75
N ASN A 91 -2.39 8.52 -16.86
CA ASN A 91 -1.90 9.64 -16.05
C ASN A 91 -0.36 9.78 -16.05
N ASN A 92 0.28 9.64 -17.21
CA ASN A 92 1.72 9.67 -17.43
C ASN A 92 2.53 8.52 -16.74
N ALA A 93 1.88 7.53 -16.14
CA ALA A 93 2.53 6.32 -15.65
C ALA A 93 2.32 5.16 -16.61
N THR A 94 3.42 4.50 -17.04
CA THR A 94 3.39 3.34 -17.95
C THR A 94 3.44 2.07 -17.13
N GLY A 95 2.32 1.68 -16.55
CA GLY A 95 2.34 0.57 -15.57
C GLY A 95 1.13 -0.36 -15.62
N TRP A 96 0.28 -0.28 -16.65
CA TRP A 96 -1.01 -0.98 -16.68
C TRP A 96 -1.07 -2.02 -17.79
N LEU A 97 -1.41 -3.26 -17.45
CA LEU A 97 -1.74 -4.32 -18.40
C LEU A 97 -3.25 -4.39 -18.58
N LYS A 98 -3.73 -4.19 -19.81
CA LYS A 98 -5.14 -4.35 -20.14
C LYS A 98 -5.45 -5.83 -20.35
N LEU A 99 -6.43 -6.33 -19.61
CA LEU A 99 -6.95 -7.69 -19.76
C LEU A 99 -8.24 -7.71 -20.56
N PRO A 100 -8.61 -8.86 -21.15
CA PRO A 100 -9.90 -9.07 -21.74
C PRO A 100 -11.03 -8.74 -20.73
N GLY A 101 -12.13 -8.12 -21.20
CA GLY A 101 -13.23 -7.73 -20.33
C GLY A 101 -13.10 -6.33 -19.70
N GLY A 102 -12.11 -5.52 -20.12
CA GLY A 102 -11.94 -4.14 -19.63
C GLY A 102 -11.30 -4.02 -18.25
N LEU A 103 -10.79 -5.11 -17.72
CA LEU A 103 -10.00 -5.13 -16.50
C LEU A 103 -8.57 -4.65 -16.79
N SER A 104 -7.96 -3.95 -15.85
CA SER A 104 -6.55 -3.57 -15.91
C SER A 104 -5.84 -4.00 -14.63
N ILE A 105 -4.65 -4.55 -14.79
CA ILE A 105 -3.79 -4.92 -13.67
C ILE A 105 -2.55 -4.05 -13.70
N GLN A 106 -2.18 -3.54 -12.51
CA GLN A 106 -0.93 -2.81 -12.30
C GLN A 106 0.06 -3.73 -11.58
N PRO A 107 1.10 -4.25 -12.28
CA PRO A 107 2.08 -5.14 -11.69
C PRO A 107 2.81 -4.54 -10.48
N ALA A 108 3.01 -3.22 -10.44
CA ALA A 108 3.63 -2.55 -9.30
C ALA A 108 2.80 -2.71 -8.00
N GLU A 109 1.47 -2.71 -8.10
CA GLU A 109 0.58 -3.00 -6.97
C GLU A 109 0.76 -4.44 -6.46
N LEU A 110 0.73 -5.41 -7.40
CA LEU A 110 0.93 -6.83 -7.07
C LEU A 110 2.31 -7.05 -6.45
N PHE A 111 3.33 -6.39 -6.97
CA PHE A 111 4.70 -6.59 -6.53
C PHE A 111 4.93 -6.24 -5.06
N LYS A 112 4.14 -5.36 -4.45
CA LYS A 112 4.23 -5.08 -3.00
C LYS A 112 4.06 -6.36 -2.16
N LEU A 113 3.02 -7.15 -2.45
CA LEU A 113 2.79 -8.43 -1.77
C LEU A 113 3.90 -9.43 -2.03
N LEU A 114 4.35 -9.54 -3.31
CA LEU A 114 5.42 -10.47 -3.69
C LEU A 114 6.76 -10.10 -3.01
N LEU A 115 7.04 -8.80 -2.89
CA LEU A 115 8.21 -8.28 -2.19
C LEU A 115 8.16 -8.61 -0.69
N ILE A 116 7.01 -8.42 -0.04
CA ILE A 116 6.81 -8.78 1.37
C ILE A 116 7.14 -10.27 1.61
N LEU A 117 6.61 -11.16 0.78
CA LEU A 117 6.86 -12.60 0.87
C LEU A 117 8.33 -12.94 0.66
N PHE A 118 8.96 -12.31 -0.34
CA PHE A 118 10.38 -12.50 -0.62
C PHE A 118 11.28 -12.00 0.51
N LEU A 119 10.99 -10.82 1.05
CA LEU A 119 11.74 -10.27 2.19
C LEU A 119 11.57 -11.13 3.44
N ALA A 120 10.37 -11.64 3.72
CA ALA A 120 10.13 -12.58 4.81
C ALA A 120 10.99 -13.84 4.64
N PHE A 121 11.02 -14.43 3.44
CA PHE A 121 11.87 -15.57 3.11
C PHE A 121 13.36 -15.26 3.33
N MET A 122 13.86 -14.11 2.85
CA MET A 122 15.25 -13.71 3.03
C MET A 122 15.61 -13.53 4.51
N LEU A 123 14.70 -12.94 5.30
CA LEU A 123 14.89 -12.73 6.74
C LEU A 123 14.85 -14.04 7.55
N LEU A 124 14.07 -15.02 7.14
CA LEU A 124 14.02 -16.36 7.78
C LEU A 124 15.30 -17.18 7.59
N ARG A 125 15.99 -17.03 6.45
CA ARG A 125 17.22 -17.78 6.15
C ARG A 125 18.42 -17.40 7.02
N LYS A 126 18.29 -16.38 7.86
CA LYS A 126 19.41 -15.88 8.65
C LYS A 126 19.72 -16.76 9.84
N ARG A 127 21.03 -17.03 10.03
CA ARG A 127 21.54 -17.88 11.08
C ARG A 127 21.82 -17.15 12.39
N LYS A 128 21.93 -15.82 12.38
CA LYS A 128 22.28 -15.00 13.57
C LYS A 128 21.07 -14.16 14.01
N PRO A 129 20.92 -13.90 15.31
CA PRO A 129 19.82 -13.10 15.84
C PRO A 129 19.87 -11.63 15.38
N ARG A 130 21.07 -11.08 15.06
CA ARG A 130 21.23 -9.72 14.53
C ARG A 130 21.73 -9.76 13.09
N LEU A 131 21.19 -8.85 12.25
CA LEU A 131 21.58 -8.70 10.85
C LEU A 131 22.99 -8.14 10.72
N LEU A 132 23.79 -8.78 9.87
CA LEU A 132 25.11 -8.27 9.46
C LEU A 132 24.93 -7.40 8.21
N PHE A 133 25.52 -6.18 8.19
CA PHE A 133 25.32 -5.24 7.10
C PHE A 133 25.71 -5.82 5.72
N TRP A 134 26.95 -6.23 5.55
CA TRP A 134 27.46 -6.71 4.26
C TRP A 134 26.88 -8.03 3.78
N ARG A 135 26.54 -8.92 4.72
CA ARG A 135 26.07 -10.27 4.39
C ARG A 135 24.56 -10.37 4.27
N ASP A 136 23.83 -9.60 5.06
CA ASP A 136 22.38 -9.75 5.19
C ASP A 136 21.63 -8.51 4.68
N VAL A 137 22.00 -7.30 5.17
CA VAL A 137 21.26 -6.07 4.87
C VAL A 137 21.49 -5.63 3.42
N LEU A 138 22.76 -5.54 3.01
CA LEU A 138 23.12 -5.06 1.67
C LEU A 138 22.50 -5.91 0.54
N PRO A 139 22.57 -7.26 0.54
CA PRO A 139 21.92 -8.04 -0.50
C PRO A 139 20.40 -7.85 -0.53
N ILE A 140 19.74 -7.72 0.62
CA ILE A 140 18.30 -7.45 0.70
C ILE A 140 17.98 -6.07 0.11
N MET A 141 18.79 -5.06 0.45
CA MET A 141 18.63 -3.71 -0.11
C MET A 141 18.79 -3.71 -1.63
N LEU A 142 19.83 -4.36 -2.17
CA LEU A 142 20.07 -4.42 -3.61
C LEU A 142 18.93 -5.12 -4.36
N LEU A 143 18.43 -6.24 -3.80
CA LEU A 143 17.30 -6.96 -4.38
C LEU A 143 15.98 -6.17 -4.29
N THR A 144 15.81 -5.29 -3.31
CA THR A 144 14.65 -4.38 -3.26
C THR A 144 14.86 -3.18 -4.17
N PHE A 145 16.09 -2.71 -4.32
CA PHE A 145 16.39 -1.55 -5.13
C PHE A 145 16.21 -1.83 -6.63
N LEU A 146 16.39 -3.07 -7.08
CA LEU A 146 16.14 -3.47 -8.47
C LEU A 146 14.70 -3.17 -8.91
N PRO A 147 13.65 -3.73 -8.28
CA PRO A 147 12.26 -3.42 -8.65
C PRO A 147 11.89 -1.95 -8.36
N PHE A 148 12.48 -1.32 -7.34
CA PHE A 148 12.33 0.11 -7.10
C PHE A 148 12.73 0.92 -8.35
N MET A 149 13.92 0.68 -8.92
CA MET A 149 14.40 1.38 -10.10
C MET A 149 13.55 1.12 -11.34
N ILE A 150 13.05 -0.13 -11.50
CA ILE A 150 12.15 -0.49 -12.61
C ILE A 150 10.87 0.32 -12.54
N VAL A 151 10.24 0.41 -11.36
CA VAL A 151 8.98 1.13 -11.17
C VAL A 151 9.18 2.65 -11.24
N MET A 152 10.33 3.16 -10.76
CA MET A 152 10.71 4.56 -10.98
C MET A 152 10.83 4.91 -12.46
N ALA A 153 11.38 4.00 -13.28
CA ALA A 153 11.46 4.19 -14.73
C ALA A 153 10.07 4.21 -15.42
N GLN A 154 9.06 3.60 -14.80
CA GLN A 154 7.65 3.63 -15.24
C GLN A 154 6.90 4.91 -14.84
N ASN A 155 7.57 5.88 -14.21
CA ASN A 155 6.99 7.12 -13.65
C ASN A 155 5.98 6.89 -12.50
N ASP A 156 6.12 5.80 -11.76
CA ASP A 156 5.28 5.45 -10.62
C ASP A 156 6.05 5.60 -9.30
N LEU A 157 6.25 6.86 -8.91
CA LEU A 157 7.00 7.22 -7.69
C LEU A 157 6.34 6.64 -6.44
N GLY A 158 5.03 6.69 -6.38
CA GLY A 158 4.28 6.27 -5.20
C GLY A 158 4.48 4.78 -4.88
N ASN A 159 4.29 3.89 -5.87
CA ASN A 159 4.53 2.46 -5.68
C ASN A 159 6.01 2.16 -5.43
N ALA A 160 6.94 2.86 -6.10
CA ALA A 160 8.37 2.70 -5.86
C ALA A 160 8.75 2.99 -4.40
N LEU A 161 8.31 4.13 -3.85
CA LEU A 161 8.58 4.50 -2.45
C LEU A 161 7.98 3.50 -1.46
N SER A 162 6.82 2.89 -1.78
CA SER A 162 6.22 1.86 -0.93
C SER A 162 7.16 0.68 -0.70
N TYR A 163 7.97 0.30 -1.70
CA TYR A 163 8.93 -0.80 -1.56
C TYR A 163 10.03 -0.49 -0.53
N LEU A 164 10.47 0.77 -0.46
CA LEU A 164 11.47 1.20 0.53
C LEU A 164 10.89 1.24 1.95
N VAL A 165 9.62 1.65 2.09
CA VAL A 165 8.95 1.64 3.40
C VAL A 165 8.70 0.20 3.89
N ILE A 166 8.27 -0.70 3.00
CA ILE A 166 8.15 -2.14 3.29
C ILE A 166 9.50 -2.70 3.74
N LEU A 167 10.59 -2.41 2.99
CA LEU A 167 11.94 -2.83 3.33
C LEU A 167 12.36 -2.34 4.72
N ALA A 168 12.15 -1.05 5.02
CA ALA A 168 12.52 -0.45 6.30
C ALA A 168 11.78 -1.12 7.47
N GLY A 169 10.46 -1.30 7.37
CA GLY A 169 9.64 -1.98 8.38
C GLY A 169 10.10 -3.43 8.61
N MET A 170 10.36 -4.16 7.53
CA MET A 170 10.78 -5.56 7.63
C MET A 170 12.22 -5.72 8.14
N LEU A 171 13.15 -4.83 7.78
CA LEU A 171 14.51 -4.83 8.36
C LEU A 171 14.49 -4.50 9.86
N TRP A 172 13.58 -3.61 10.28
CA TRP A 172 13.42 -3.26 11.70
C TRP A 172 13.01 -4.48 12.52
N ILE A 173 11.94 -5.18 12.14
CA ILE A 173 11.52 -6.40 12.84
C ILE A 173 12.50 -7.56 12.64
N GLY A 174 13.26 -7.55 11.54
CA GLY A 174 14.36 -8.48 11.26
C GLY A 174 15.58 -8.32 12.18
N ASN A 175 15.52 -7.41 13.17
CA ASN A 175 16.56 -7.14 14.16
C ASN A 175 17.85 -6.56 13.54
N ILE A 176 17.71 -5.49 12.71
CA ILE A 176 18.84 -4.70 12.25
C ILE A 176 19.55 -4.04 13.46
N LYS A 177 20.87 -3.91 13.40
CA LYS A 177 21.60 -3.18 14.45
C LYS A 177 21.15 -1.72 14.49
N TYR A 178 20.83 -1.20 15.66
CA TYR A 178 20.38 0.19 15.86
C TYR A 178 21.30 1.21 15.20
N MET A 179 22.64 0.99 15.24
CA MET A 179 23.62 1.87 14.60
C MET A 179 23.38 1.93 13.08
N HIS A 180 23.12 0.79 12.41
CA HIS A 180 22.85 0.78 10.97
C HIS A 180 21.52 1.48 10.64
N ALA A 181 20.49 1.30 11.50
CA ALA A 181 19.21 1.98 11.35
C ALA A 181 19.35 3.50 11.53
N LEU A 182 20.12 3.95 12.53
CA LEU A 182 20.40 5.38 12.76
C LEU A 182 21.19 5.99 11.61
N ILE A 183 22.22 5.30 11.11
CA ILE A 183 22.99 5.77 9.96
C ILE A 183 22.09 5.86 8.72
N ALA A 184 21.27 4.84 8.45
CA ALA A 184 20.34 4.85 7.33
C ALA A 184 19.32 6.02 7.45
N LEU A 185 18.79 6.26 8.65
CA LEU A 185 17.89 7.38 8.93
C LEU A 185 18.60 8.72 8.73
N ALA A 186 19.82 8.87 9.23
CA ALA A 186 20.59 10.10 9.08
C ALA A 186 20.94 10.39 7.61
N VAL A 187 21.35 9.34 6.85
CA VAL A 187 21.59 9.45 5.42
C VAL A 187 20.32 9.82 4.66
N PHE A 188 19.20 9.16 4.97
CA PHE A 188 17.92 9.46 4.37
C PHE A 188 17.47 10.90 4.66
N ALA A 189 17.49 11.32 5.93
CA ALA A 189 17.12 12.68 6.33
C ALA A 189 18.06 13.72 5.68
N GLY A 190 19.36 13.47 5.67
CA GLY A 190 20.34 14.32 5.00
C GLY A 190 20.11 14.43 3.49
N SER A 191 19.78 13.31 2.83
CA SER A 191 19.45 13.29 1.40
C SER A 191 18.16 14.04 1.09
N VAL A 192 17.13 13.92 1.94
CA VAL A 192 15.86 14.66 1.77
C VAL A 192 16.10 16.16 1.98
N ILE A 193 16.75 16.56 3.07
CA ILE A 193 17.04 17.98 3.37
C ILE A 193 17.94 18.58 2.30
N GLY A 194 19.02 17.87 1.94
CA GLY A 194 19.93 18.30 0.89
C GLY A 194 19.25 18.40 -0.48
N GLY A 195 18.41 17.43 -0.80
CA GLY A 195 17.63 17.41 -2.04
C GLY A 195 16.63 18.56 -2.12
N ILE A 196 15.87 18.83 -1.03
CA ILE A 196 14.95 19.97 -0.96
C ILE A 196 15.71 21.29 -1.09
N THR A 197 16.84 21.43 -0.39
CA THR A 197 17.66 22.66 -0.44
C THR A 197 18.24 22.85 -1.84
N ALA A 198 18.82 21.81 -2.44
CA ALA A 198 19.33 21.86 -3.79
C ALA A 198 18.24 22.18 -4.82
N TYR A 199 17.06 21.58 -4.68
CA TYR A 199 15.92 21.86 -5.55
C TYR A 199 15.52 23.34 -5.50
N LYS A 200 15.42 23.93 -4.29
CA LYS A 200 15.07 25.35 -4.12
C LYS A 200 16.12 26.30 -4.65
N VAL A 201 17.42 25.98 -4.44
CA VAL A 201 18.54 26.85 -4.87
C VAL A 201 18.77 26.76 -6.37
N TYR A 202 18.68 25.57 -6.95
CA TYR A 202 19.00 25.29 -8.35
C TYR A 202 17.75 25.00 -9.21
N HIS A 203 16.59 25.53 -8.81
CA HIS A 203 15.29 25.22 -9.43
C HIS A 203 15.29 25.35 -10.96
N ASP A 204 15.80 26.46 -11.50
CA ASP A 204 15.77 26.72 -12.94
C ASP A 204 16.69 25.75 -13.74
N GLN A 205 17.78 25.31 -13.13
CA GLN A 205 18.67 24.31 -13.73
C GLN A 205 18.05 22.91 -13.67
N VAL A 206 17.39 22.58 -12.55
CA VAL A 206 16.64 21.33 -12.38
C VAL A 206 15.49 21.27 -13.38
N TYR A 207 14.76 22.39 -13.55
CA TYR A 207 13.69 22.49 -14.55
C TYR A 207 14.23 22.23 -15.96
N ALA A 208 15.29 22.92 -16.37
CA ALA A 208 15.91 22.74 -17.69
C ALA A 208 16.37 21.29 -17.92
N PHE A 209 16.97 20.65 -16.92
CA PHE A 209 17.38 19.25 -17.00
C PHE A 209 16.21 18.29 -17.19
N PHE A 210 15.13 18.45 -16.41
CA PHE A 210 13.94 17.59 -16.54
C PHE A 210 13.17 17.85 -17.86
N ALA A 211 13.17 19.08 -18.36
CA ALA A 211 12.61 19.42 -19.66
C ALA A 211 13.41 18.74 -20.80
N GLU A 212 14.75 18.78 -20.74
CA GLU A 212 15.61 18.16 -21.75
C GLU A 212 15.41 16.63 -21.84
N ILE A 213 15.21 15.96 -20.72
CA ILE A 213 14.93 14.50 -20.70
C ILE A 213 13.46 14.14 -20.86
N GLY A 214 12.56 15.11 -21.15
CA GLY A 214 11.13 14.88 -21.36
C GLY A 214 10.36 14.44 -20.11
N ARG A 215 10.80 14.85 -18.94
CA ARG A 215 10.18 14.47 -17.63
C ARG A 215 9.66 15.67 -16.83
N GLU A 216 9.16 16.68 -17.49
CA GLU A 216 8.60 17.90 -16.87
C GLU A 216 7.46 17.58 -15.87
N HIS A 217 6.72 16.47 -16.08
CA HIS A 217 5.67 16.04 -15.18
C HIS A 217 6.13 15.72 -13.74
N TRP A 218 7.44 15.52 -13.51
CA TRP A 218 7.98 15.35 -12.16
C TRP A 218 8.00 16.69 -11.41
N ILE A 219 8.34 17.76 -12.13
CA ILE A 219 8.35 19.11 -11.58
C ILE A 219 6.93 19.56 -11.25
N SER A 220 5.97 19.30 -12.14
CA SER A 220 4.57 19.61 -11.88
C SER A 220 3.97 18.93 -10.66
N ARG A 221 4.59 17.86 -10.17
CA ARG A 221 4.20 17.20 -8.90
C ARG A 221 4.93 17.73 -7.67
N ILE A 222 6.15 18.24 -7.84
CA ILE A 222 7.02 18.71 -6.74
C ILE A 222 6.80 20.19 -6.46
N ASP A 223 6.68 21.04 -7.52
CA ASP A 223 6.54 22.48 -7.37
C ASP A 223 5.33 22.90 -6.52
N PRO A 224 4.12 22.36 -6.68
CA PRO A 224 2.98 22.74 -5.84
C PRO A 224 3.20 22.47 -4.34
N TRP A 225 4.13 21.57 -4.04
CA TRP A 225 4.49 21.21 -2.67
C TRP A 225 5.65 22.05 -2.12
N LEU A 226 6.77 22.22 -2.88
CA LEU A 226 7.98 22.89 -2.40
C LEU A 226 8.09 24.36 -2.77
N MET A 227 7.56 24.76 -3.93
CA MET A 227 7.66 26.11 -4.49
C MET A 227 6.34 26.52 -5.18
N PRO A 228 5.25 26.68 -4.40
CA PRO A 228 3.91 26.97 -4.96
C PRO A 228 3.88 28.22 -5.85
N GLU A 229 4.76 29.18 -5.58
CA GLU A 229 4.92 30.43 -6.35
C GLU A 229 5.51 30.24 -7.75
N LYS A 230 6.24 29.15 -8.00
CA LYS A 230 6.82 28.78 -9.30
C LYS A 230 6.03 27.69 -10.03
N ALA A 231 5.09 27.04 -9.34
CA ALA A 231 4.29 25.98 -9.90
C ALA A 231 3.41 26.48 -11.04
N SER A 232 3.21 25.66 -12.07
CA SER A 232 2.28 25.94 -13.16
C SER A 232 0.86 26.12 -12.61
N GLN A 233 0.03 26.92 -13.31
CA GLN A 233 -1.34 27.18 -12.90
C GLN A 233 -2.14 25.87 -12.75
N ASP A 234 -1.99 24.92 -13.68
CA ASP A 234 -2.71 23.65 -13.66
C ASP A 234 -2.28 22.77 -12.47
N ALA A 235 -0.98 22.67 -12.18
CA ALA A 235 -0.47 21.91 -11.06
C ALA A 235 -0.87 22.51 -9.70
N SER A 236 -0.82 23.84 -9.59
CA SER A 236 -1.26 24.58 -8.39
C SER A 236 -2.78 24.51 -8.22
N TYR A 237 -3.55 24.50 -9.31
CA TYR A 237 -5.01 24.42 -9.30
C TYR A 237 -5.51 23.17 -8.57
N HIS A 238 -4.93 21.99 -8.89
CA HIS A 238 -5.33 20.72 -8.29
C HIS A 238 -5.11 20.73 -6.75
N THR A 239 -3.89 21.07 -6.32
CA THR A 239 -3.56 21.07 -4.88
C THR A 239 -4.27 22.15 -4.09
N ARG A 240 -4.47 23.34 -4.69
CA ARG A 240 -5.16 24.46 -4.07
C ARG A 240 -6.64 24.13 -3.85
N ASN A 241 -7.32 23.65 -4.89
CA ASN A 241 -8.75 23.30 -4.77
C ASN A 241 -8.97 22.14 -3.80
N ALA A 242 -8.10 21.13 -3.80
CA ALA A 242 -8.18 20.06 -2.81
C ALA A 242 -8.05 20.56 -1.36
N LYS A 243 -7.10 21.48 -1.09
CA LYS A 243 -6.96 22.11 0.23
C LYS A 243 -8.17 22.97 0.60
N LEU A 244 -8.73 23.72 -0.36
CA LEU A 244 -9.94 24.53 -0.14
C LEU A 244 -11.14 23.64 0.17
N ALA A 245 -11.35 22.54 -0.57
CA ALA A 245 -12.41 21.57 -0.32
C ALA A 245 -12.28 20.92 1.07
N ILE A 246 -11.06 20.50 1.47
CA ILE A 246 -10.83 19.96 2.82
C ILE A 246 -11.14 21.02 3.91
N ALA A 247 -10.77 22.28 3.66
CA ALA A 247 -10.98 23.35 4.62
C ALA A 247 -12.46 23.74 4.72
N SER A 248 -13.23 23.73 3.61
CA SER A 248 -14.66 24.06 3.62
C SER A 248 -15.49 23.04 4.38
N GLY A 249 -15.08 21.77 4.40
CA GLY A 249 -15.76 20.72 5.14
C GLY A 249 -15.79 20.92 6.67
N GLY A 250 -14.88 21.71 7.25
CA GLY A 250 -14.88 22.07 8.68
C GLY A 250 -15.02 20.85 9.59
N MET A 251 -15.89 20.96 10.62
CA MET A 251 -16.09 19.88 11.61
C MET A 251 -17.04 18.76 11.13
N THR A 252 -18.14 19.12 10.49
CA THR A 252 -19.25 18.20 10.17
C THR A 252 -19.43 17.93 8.69
N GLY A 253 -18.71 18.65 7.83
CA GLY A 253 -18.84 18.58 6.38
C GLY A 253 -19.98 19.48 5.85
N GLU A 254 -19.98 19.66 4.53
CA GLU A 254 -21.03 20.38 3.80
C GLU A 254 -22.29 19.54 3.61
N GLY A 255 -22.19 18.22 3.84
CA GLY A 255 -23.27 17.25 3.65
C GLY A 255 -23.03 16.31 2.48
N TYR A 256 -23.58 15.12 2.56
CA TYR A 256 -23.48 14.11 1.52
C TYR A 256 -24.11 14.60 0.20
N LEU A 257 -23.38 14.46 -0.92
CA LEU A 257 -23.74 14.99 -2.25
C LEU A 257 -23.82 16.53 -2.33
N GLN A 258 -23.30 17.25 -1.34
CA GLN A 258 -23.40 18.72 -1.27
C GLN A 258 -22.02 19.40 -1.31
N GLY A 259 -20.92 18.65 -1.44
CA GLY A 259 -19.58 19.21 -1.57
C GLY A 259 -19.45 20.09 -2.83
N GLU A 260 -19.38 21.41 -2.67
CA GLU A 260 -19.41 22.36 -3.80
C GLU A 260 -18.22 22.15 -4.75
N THR A 261 -17.03 21.96 -4.19
CA THR A 261 -15.80 21.83 -4.96
C THR A 261 -15.74 20.49 -5.72
N VAL A 262 -16.22 19.43 -5.10
CA VAL A 262 -16.29 18.08 -5.69
C VAL A 262 -17.35 18.04 -6.79
N GLN A 263 -18.57 18.53 -6.51
CA GLN A 263 -19.70 18.48 -7.45
C GLN A 263 -19.48 19.39 -8.68
N SER A 264 -18.65 20.43 -8.55
CA SER A 264 -18.25 21.31 -9.65
C SER A 264 -17.02 20.86 -10.43
N GLU A 265 -16.53 19.63 -10.19
CA GLU A 265 -15.34 19.01 -10.82
C GLU A 265 -14.05 19.86 -10.71
N ARG A 266 -13.95 20.77 -9.71
CA ARG A 266 -12.74 21.59 -9.48
C ARG A 266 -11.54 20.76 -8.96
N VAL A 267 -11.80 19.59 -8.37
CA VAL A 267 -10.76 18.66 -7.94
C VAL A 267 -10.74 17.48 -8.91
N PRO A 268 -9.65 17.28 -9.66
CA PRO A 268 -9.52 16.15 -10.57
C PRO A 268 -9.42 14.81 -9.81
N LEU A 269 -9.81 13.72 -10.48
CA LEU A 269 -9.62 12.33 -10.01
C LEU A 269 -10.22 12.03 -8.62
N THR A 270 -11.34 12.67 -8.28
CA THR A 270 -12.06 12.49 -7.01
C THR A 270 -12.49 11.06 -6.74
N TYR A 271 -12.62 10.23 -7.76
CA TYR A 271 -12.93 8.80 -7.62
C TYR A 271 -11.69 7.92 -7.34
N SER A 272 -10.49 8.41 -7.57
CA SER A 272 -9.23 7.66 -7.46
C SER A 272 -8.38 8.15 -6.29
N ASP A 273 -7.31 8.84 -6.58
CA ASP A 273 -6.34 9.33 -5.58
C ASP A 273 -6.88 10.48 -4.72
N SER A 274 -7.75 11.36 -5.27
CA SER A 274 -8.34 12.48 -4.53
C SER A 274 -9.59 12.12 -3.72
N ILE A 275 -9.89 10.84 -3.50
CA ILE A 275 -11.12 10.40 -2.81
C ILE A 275 -11.22 10.91 -1.37
N PHE A 276 -10.08 11.07 -0.67
CA PHE A 276 -10.06 11.63 0.68
C PHE A 276 -10.60 13.06 0.73
N VAL A 277 -10.40 13.85 -0.34
CA VAL A 277 -10.90 15.21 -0.44
C VAL A 277 -12.43 15.23 -0.37
N VAL A 278 -13.10 14.27 -1.06
CA VAL A 278 -14.56 14.12 -1.03
C VAL A 278 -15.04 13.82 0.39
N ILE A 279 -14.36 12.91 1.10
CA ILE A 279 -14.71 12.56 2.49
C ILE A 279 -14.54 13.79 3.39
N ALA A 280 -13.46 14.54 3.22
CA ALA A 280 -13.18 15.71 4.06
C ALA A 280 -14.13 16.88 3.78
N GLU A 281 -14.53 17.11 2.52
CA GLU A 281 -15.48 18.14 2.16
C GLU A 281 -16.90 17.80 2.62
N GLU A 282 -17.39 16.59 2.32
CA GLU A 282 -18.78 16.21 2.59
C GLU A 282 -19.07 15.80 4.02
N PHE A 283 -18.09 15.18 4.73
CA PHE A 283 -18.26 14.67 6.10
C PHE A 283 -17.35 15.35 7.12
N GLY A 284 -16.50 16.27 6.69
CA GLY A 284 -15.64 17.08 7.53
C GLY A 284 -14.63 16.31 8.35
N PHE A 285 -14.18 16.94 9.44
CA PHE A 285 -13.24 16.34 10.38
C PHE A 285 -13.78 15.08 11.06
N LEU A 286 -15.07 15.05 11.39
CA LEU A 286 -15.68 13.89 12.04
C LEU A 286 -15.68 12.64 11.11
N GLY A 287 -16.10 12.80 9.85
CA GLY A 287 -16.08 11.70 8.87
C GLY A 287 -14.67 11.20 8.59
N SER A 288 -13.71 12.12 8.41
CA SER A 288 -12.29 11.80 8.23
C SER A 288 -11.72 11.05 9.46
N SER A 289 -12.11 11.47 10.69
CA SER A 289 -11.68 10.82 11.93
C SER A 289 -12.23 9.40 12.06
N VAL A 290 -13.50 9.18 11.68
CA VAL A 290 -14.10 7.83 11.67
C VAL A 290 -13.35 6.91 10.70
N LEU A 291 -13.01 7.40 9.50
CA LEU A 291 -12.21 6.63 8.54
C LEU A 291 -10.84 6.26 9.10
N LEU A 292 -10.13 7.22 9.69
CA LEU A 292 -8.82 6.99 10.32
C LEU A 292 -8.92 6.00 11.49
N LEU A 293 -9.98 6.07 12.28
CA LEU A 293 -10.24 5.11 13.37
C LEU A 293 -10.45 3.69 12.82
N LEU A 294 -11.18 3.52 11.72
CA LEU A 294 -11.35 2.22 11.08
C LEU A 294 -10.01 1.63 10.61
N TYR A 295 -9.15 2.44 9.98
CA TYR A 295 -7.79 2.02 9.62
C TYR A 295 -6.95 1.69 10.85
N PHE A 296 -7.02 2.50 11.89
CA PHE A 296 -6.30 2.23 13.15
C PHE A 296 -6.71 0.87 13.74
N VAL A 297 -8.02 0.60 13.84
CA VAL A 297 -8.52 -0.68 14.37
C VAL A 297 -8.10 -1.85 13.46
N LEU A 298 -8.15 -1.68 12.13
CA LEU A 298 -7.68 -2.70 11.19
C LEU A 298 -6.20 -3.03 11.42
N ILE A 299 -5.32 -2.02 11.45
CA ILE A 299 -3.89 -2.19 11.69
C ILE A 299 -3.63 -2.79 13.07
N HIS A 300 -4.33 -2.33 14.11
CA HIS A 300 -4.23 -2.90 15.45
C HIS A 300 -4.58 -4.39 15.47
N ARG A 301 -5.65 -4.80 14.77
CA ARG A 301 -6.02 -6.24 14.66
C ARG A 301 -4.95 -7.05 13.93
N LEU A 302 -4.34 -6.51 12.87
CA LEU A 302 -3.22 -7.15 12.17
C LEU A 302 -2.01 -7.35 13.11
N ILE A 303 -1.67 -6.35 13.92
CA ILE A 303 -0.59 -6.44 14.91
C ILE A 303 -0.89 -7.52 15.95
N LEU A 304 -2.13 -7.61 16.44
CA LEU A 304 -2.52 -8.68 17.38
C LEU A 304 -2.32 -10.07 16.78
N ILE A 305 -2.73 -10.29 15.52
CA ILE A 305 -2.49 -11.55 14.81
C ILE A 305 -0.98 -11.85 14.72
N SER A 306 -0.15 -10.83 14.48
CA SER A 306 1.31 -10.97 14.47
C SER A 306 1.87 -11.44 15.82
N LEU A 307 1.36 -10.89 16.92
CA LEU A 307 1.80 -11.23 18.29
C LEU A 307 1.33 -12.61 18.73
N GLU A 308 0.17 -13.05 18.27
CA GLU A 308 -0.39 -14.39 18.57
C GLU A 308 0.30 -15.50 17.75
N CYS A 309 0.96 -15.17 16.63
CA CYS A 309 1.60 -16.13 15.76
C CYS A 309 2.94 -16.62 16.34
N ARG A 310 3.10 -17.93 16.49
CA ARG A 310 4.33 -18.55 17.00
C ARG A 310 5.40 -18.82 15.95
N ASP A 311 4.99 -18.92 14.70
CA ASP A 311 5.94 -19.08 13.59
C ASP A 311 6.61 -17.75 13.25
N ARG A 312 7.91 -17.79 12.96
CA ARG A 312 8.71 -16.58 12.66
C ARG A 312 8.33 -15.88 11.37
N SER A 313 7.74 -16.58 10.41
CA SER A 313 7.38 -15.99 9.11
C SER A 313 6.13 -15.12 9.20
N GLY A 314 5.15 -15.47 10.02
CA GLY A 314 3.92 -14.73 10.18
C GLY A 314 4.12 -13.26 10.57
N PRO A 315 4.81 -12.98 11.69
CA PRO A 315 5.12 -11.61 12.11
C PRO A 315 5.85 -10.78 11.04
N LEU A 316 6.79 -11.38 10.31
CA LEU A 316 7.50 -10.68 9.24
C LEU A 316 6.57 -10.25 8.11
N ILE A 317 5.69 -11.14 7.66
CA ILE A 317 4.71 -10.83 6.60
C ILE A 317 3.75 -9.74 7.07
N ILE A 318 3.20 -9.86 8.29
CA ILE A 318 2.24 -8.87 8.82
C ILE A 318 2.88 -7.49 8.93
N VAL A 319 4.13 -7.39 9.42
CA VAL A 319 4.82 -6.10 9.48
C VAL A 319 5.00 -5.48 8.10
N GLY A 320 5.33 -6.29 7.08
CA GLY A 320 5.39 -5.82 5.70
C GLY A 320 4.05 -5.27 5.20
N VAL A 321 2.95 -5.97 5.47
CA VAL A 321 1.58 -5.55 5.12
C VAL A 321 1.19 -4.27 5.89
N VAL A 322 1.47 -4.19 7.18
CA VAL A 322 1.20 -3.00 8.01
C VAL A 322 2.00 -1.80 7.52
N ALA A 323 3.30 -1.97 7.22
CA ALA A 323 4.15 -0.90 6.68
C ALA A 323 3.62 -0.38 5.33
N MET A 324 3.16 -1.29 4.46
CA MET A 324 2.52 -0.95 3.19
C MET A 324 1.25 -0.11 3.40
N PHE A 325 0.32 -0.55 4.28
CA PHE A 325 -0.92 0.18 4.54
C PHE A 325 -0.67 1.53 5.19
N LEU A 326 0.21 1.61 6.18
CA LEU A 326 0.58 2.88 6.83
C LEU A 326 1.11 3.88 5.80
N TYR A 327 1.99 3.42 4.91
CA TYR A 327 2.51 4.28 3.84
C TYR A 327 1.40 4.75 2.90
N GLN A 328 0.56 3.84 2.38
CA GLN A 328 -0.51 4.21 1.45
C GLN A 328 -1.52 5.20 2.06
N ILE A 329 -1.91 4.99 3.32
CA ILE A 329 -2.84 5.88 4.03
C ILE A 329 -2.18 7.25 4.25
N PHE A 330 -0.95 7.27 4.76
CA PHE A 330 -0.22 8.50 5.03
C PHE A 330 0.06 9.30 3.76
N GLU A 331 0.50 8.63 2.70
CA GLU A 331 0.82 9.25 1.41
C GLU A 331 -0.43 9.85 0.76
N ASN A 332 -1.53 9.08 0.66
CA ASN A 332 -2.77 9.56 0.04
C ASN A 332 -3.34 10.78 0.76
N ILE A 333 -3.45 10.74 2.07
CA ILE A 333 -3.96 11.86 2.86
C ILE A 333 -2.95 13.01 2.86
N GLY A 334 -1.67 12.70 3.06
CA GLY A 334 -0.57 13.64 3.17
C GLY A 334 -0.39 14.54 1.94
N MET A 335 -0.59 13.97 0.73
CA MET A 335 -0.46 14.76 -0.50
C MET A 335 -1.54 15.85 -0.63
N PHE A 336 -2.75 15.62 -0.15
CA PHE A 336 -3.83 16.63 -0.26
C PHE A 336 -3.86 17.64 0.89
N ILE A 337 -3.33 17.28 2.07
CA ILE A 337 -3.12 18.27 3.14
C ILE A 337 -1.78 19.02 2.99
N GLY A 338 -0.95 18.65 2.02
CA GLY A 338 0.29 19.34 1.66
C GLY A 338 1.53 18.90 2.44
N LEU A 339 1.51 17.73 3.08
CA LEU A 339 2.68 17.13 3.75
C LEU A 339 3.60 16.38 2.78
N MET A 340 3.05 15.89 1.66
CA MET A 340 3.74 15.08 0.67
C MET A 340 3.48 15.61 -0.75
N PRO A 341 4.37 15.32 -1.73
CA PRO A 341 4.11 15.65 -3.14
C PRO A 341 3.00 14.77 -3.71
N LEU A 342 2.39 15.17 -4.83
CA LEU A 342 1.37 14.39 -5.53
C LEU A 342 1.98 13.14 -6.16
N THR A 343 1.71 11.96 -5.63
CA THR A 343 2.23 10.68 -6.14
C THR A 343 1.18 9.84 -6.87
N GLY A 344 -0.12 10.09 -6.63
CA GLY A 344 -1.21 9.35 -7.24
C GLY A 344 -1.48 7.96 -6.63
N ILE A 345 -1.06 7.73 -5.36
CA ILE A 345 -1.39 6.51 -4.63
C ILE A 345 -2.86 6.49 -4.23
N THR A 346 -3.49 5.35 -4.41
CA THR A 346 -4.89 5.10 -3.99
C THR A 346 -4.99 4.91 -2.47
N LEU A 347 -6.08 5.39 -1.86
CA LEU A 347 -6.42 5.14 -0.47
C LEU A 347 -6.94 3.70 -0.30
N PRO A 348 -6.30 2.84 0.51
CA PRO A 348 -6.66 1.43 0.63
C PRO A 348 -8.13 1.21 0.93
N PHE A 349 -8.78 0.30 0.21
CA PHE A 349 -10.20 -0.07 0.33
C PHE A 349 -11.21 1.03 -0.01
N ILE A 350 -10.83 2.29 -0.18
CA ILE A 350 -11.76 3.41 -0.43
C ILE A 350 -11.71 3.86 -1.90
N SER A 351 -10.52 4.13 -2.43
CA SER A 351 -10.34 4.61 -3.80
C SER A 351 -10.81 3.59 -4.84
N TYR A 352 -11.33 4.10 -5.95
CA TYR A 352 -11.57 3.29 -7.14
C TYR A 352 -10.25 2.81 -7.74
N GLY A 353 -10.00 1.51 -7.63
CA GLY A 353 -8.79 0.88 -8.14
C GLY A 353 -8.91 -0.64 -8.03
N GLY A 354 -9.33 -1.31 -9.13
CA GLY A 354 -9.58 -2.75 -9.12
C GLY A 354 -8.37 -3.58 -8.67
N THR A 355 -7.18 -3.29 -9.20
CA THR A 355 -5.94 -4.00 -8.82
C THR A 355 -5.56 -3.72 -7.36
N SER A 356 -5.56 -2.45 -6.96
CA SER A 356 -5.19 -2.06 -5.59
C SER A 356 -6.11 -2.73 -4.57
N LEU A 357 -7.42 -2.71 -4.80
CA LEU A 357 -8.38 -3.38 -3.92
C LEU A 357 -8.13 -4.89 -3.82
N LEU A 358 -7.96 -5.56 -4.97
CA LEU A 358 -7.71 -7.01 -5.01
C LEU A 358 -6.44 -7.38 -4.23
N ILE A 359 -5.36 -6.64 -4.40
CA ILE A 359 -4.09 -6.89 -3.72
C ILE A 359 -4.20 -6.57 -2.23
N ASN A 360 -4.84 -5.47 -1.85
CA ASN A 360 -5.07 -5.13 -0.45
C ASN A 360 -5.93 -6.20 0.25
N MET A 361 -6.98 -6.71 -0.41
CA MET A 361 -7.78 -7.83 0.09
C MET A 361 -6.98 -9.13 0.20
N ALA A 362 -6.10 -9.42 -0.76
CA ALA A 362 -5.18 -10.56 -0.69
C ALA A 362 -4.18 -10.43 0.46
N CYS A 363 -3.67 -9.22 0.74
CA CYS A 363 -2.80 -8.95 1.90
C CYS A 363 -3.52 -9.21 3.23
N ILE A 364 -4.78 -8.79 3.37
CA ILE A 364 -5.57 -9.13 4.55
C ILE A 364 -5.88 -10.64 4.60
N GLY A 365 -6.15 -11.27 3.45
CA GLY A 365 -6.28 -12.72 3.33
C GLY A 365 -5.04 -13.47 3.79
N MET A 366 -3.84 -12.94 3.50
CA MET A 366 -2.56 -13.47 3.96
C MET A 366 -2.43 -13.39 5.50
N ALA A 367 -2.80 -12.24 6.10
CA ALA A 367 -2.83 -12.09 7.54
C ALA A 367 -3.84 -13.08 8.18
N MET A 368 -4.97 -13.31 7.53
CA MET A 368 -5.95 -14.29 7.98
C MET A 368 -5.45 -15.73 7.85
N SER A 369 -4.71 -16.05 6.77
CA SER A 369 -4.02 -17.34 6.64
C SER A 369 -3.05 -17.58 7.80
N ILE A 370 -2.29 -16.55 8.20
CA ILE A 370 -1.39 -16.62 9.35
C ILE A 370 -2.15 -16.92 10.64
N ARG A 371 -3.30 -16.28 10.86
CA ARG A 371 -4.16 -16.55 12.02
C ARG A 371 -4.70 -17.99 12.02
N ILE A 372 -5.14 -18.48 10.87
CA ILE A 372 -5.75 -19.81 10.74
C ILE A 372 -4.70 -20.91 10.94
N HIS A 373 -3.53 -20.80 10.30
CA HIS A 373 -2.53 -21.87 10.23
C HIS A 373 -1.37 -21.68 11.21
N GLY A 374 -1.18 -20.48 11.79
CA GLY A 374 -0.08 -20.17 12.70
C GLY A 374 -0.10 -20.96 14.01
N HIS A 375 -1.25 -21.51 14.40
CA HIS A 375 -1.43 -22.36 15.60
C HIS A 375 -1.39 -23.87 15.32
N GLU A 376 -1.46 -24.31 14.05
CA GLU A 376 -1.53 -25.73 13.69
C GLU A 376 -0.23 -26.50 14.04
N VAL A 377 0.90 -25.80 14.17
CA VAL A 377 2.19 -26.43 14.54
C VAL A 377 2.17 -27.04 15.93
N ASP A 378 1.40 -26.44 16.86
CA ASP A 378 1.32 -26.96 18.24
C ASP A 378 0.49 -28.24 18.34
N GLU A 379 -0.58 -28.36 17.57
CA GLU A 379 -1.42 -29.55 17.59
C GLU A 379 -0.65 -30.76 17.05
N GLU A 380 0.13 -30.59 15.96
CA GLU A 380 0.96 -31.68 15.42
C GLU A 380 2.12 -32.03 16.36
N GLN A 381 2.80 -31.05 16.98
CA GLN A 381 3.88 -31.32 17.93
C GLN A 381 3.35 -31.91 19.24
N GLN A 382 2.20 -31.48 19.74
CA GLN A 382 1.56 -32.06 20.93
C GLN A 382 1.10 -33.49 20.67
N VAL A 383 0.55 -33.78 19.49
CA VAL A 383 0.17 -35.15 19.10
C VAL A 383 1.40 -36.05 18.97
N GLN A 384 2.48 -35.57 18.34
CA GLN A 384 3.75 -36.33 18.26
C GLN A 384 4.37 -36.55 19.63
N THR A 385 4.41 -35.54 20.51
CA THR A 385 4.97 -35.65 21.86
C THR A 385 4.12 -36.57 22.73
N SER A 386 2.78 -36.49 22.61
CA SER A 386 1.86 -37.41 23.31
C SER A 386 2.00 -38.85 22.82
N HIS A 387 2.24 -39.04 21.52
CA HIS A 387 2.46 -40.39 20.97
C HIS A 387 3.80 -40.98 21.41
N TYR A 388 4.88 -40.16 21.45
CA TYR A 388 6.20 -40.56 21.98
C TYR A 388 6.16 -40.90 23.47
N THR A 389 5.39 -40.14 24.26
CA THR A 389 5.25 -40.36 25.70
C THR A 389 4.46 -41.63 25.98
N LYS A 390 3.41 -41.91 25.18
CA LYS A 390 2.62 -43.16 25.27
C LYS A 390 3.46 -44.40 24.88
N LEU A 391 4.28 -44.30 23.85
CA LEU A 391 5.19 -45.42 23.45
C LEU A 391 6.25 -45.70 24.49
N LYS A 392 6.78 -44.64 25.15
CA LYS A 392 7.75 -44.80 26.27
C LYS A 392 7.13 -45.34 27.56
N ALA A 393 5.85 -45.19 27.77
CA ALA A 393 5.15 -45.73 28.93
C ALA A 393 4.71 -47.21 28.75
N GLN A 394 4.79 -47.72 27.54
CA GLN A 394 4.46 -49.10 27.15
C GLN A 394 5.71 -49.99 26.97
N SER A 395 6.93 -49.41 26.98
CA SER A 395 8.21 -50.09 26.98
C SER A 395 8.77 -50.16 28.41
#